data_f07ab67136f859d6d251f8a719d0a8a5
#
_entry.id   f07ab67136f859d6d251f8a719d0a8a5
#
_cell.length_a   1.000
_cell.length_b   1.000
_cell.length_c   1.000
_cell.angle_alpha   90.00
_cell.angle_beta   90.00
_cell.angle_gamma   90.00
#
_symmetry.space_group_name_H-M   'P 1'
#
loop_
_entity.id
_entity.type
_entity.pdbx_description
1 polymer ?
#
loop_
_entity_poly.entity_id
_entity_poly.type
_entity_poly.pdbx_seq_one_letter_code
_entity_poly.pdbx_strand_id
1 'polypeptide(L)'
;MYDHPDYADGVLGNAYTRLPNGSYSFNDVATDDAVSNDATDAYRKMTGVDSWTSSNNPVETWRNCRAAIQYINLFLANVDKVNWNSDEAVRAMYEQRYIGEAKGLRALFMYYLLRAHGGLDANGTLLGVPNILEPTDVSSDFNSLEVRASFADCMKQLIADAEEAVRVLPVDYKDTDN
;
A
#
# COMPACT_ATOMS: atom_id res chain seq x y z
N MET A 1 14.65 -20.07 4.49
CA MET A 1 14.37 -19.07 3.44
C MET A 1 14.03 -17.72 4.06
N TYR A 2 13.08 -17.67 5.02
CA TYR A 2 12.68 -16.41 5.70
C TYR A 2 13.59 -16.00 6.86
N ASP A 3 14.65 -16.72 7.12
CA ASP A 3 15.63 -16.51 8.17
C ASP A 3 16.83 -15.65 7.72
N HIS A 4 16.91 -15.36 6.42
CA HIS A 4 18.03 -14.62 5.84
C HIS A 4 17.67 -13.14 5.61
N PRO A 5 18.45 -12.18 6.13
CA PRO A 5 18.18 -10.75 6.03
C PRO A 5 17.98 -10.27 4.59
N ASP A 6 18.87 -10.60 3.66
CA ASP A 6 18.77 -10.16 2.26
C ASP A 6 17.47 -10.61 1.59
N TYR A 7 16.97 -11.78 1.97
CA TYR A 7 15.71 -12.27 1.44
C TYR A 7 14.52 -11.50 2.00
N ALA A 8 14.52 -11.24 3.30
CA ALA A 8 13.48 -10.45 3.96
C ALA A 8 13.46 -9.02 3.43
N ASP A 9 14.64 -8.40 3.27
CA ASP A 9 14.79 -7.08 2.66
C ASP A 9 14.24 -7.05 1.22
N GLY A 10 14.53 -8.07 0.43
CA GLY A 10 14.00 -8.23 -0.93
C GLY A 10 12.47 -8.35 -0.96
N VAL A 11 11.85 -9.02 0.03
CA VAL A 11 10.39 -9.11 0.15
C VAL A 11 9.79 -7.74 0.45
N LEU A 12 10.34 -6.99 1.40
CA LEU A 12 9.88 -5.63 1.70
C LEU A 12 10.19 -4.67 0.55
N GLY A 13 11.37 -4.80 -0.08
CA GLY A 13 11.79 -4.04 -1.26
C GLY A 13 10.80 -4.17 -2.43
N ASN A 14 10.11 -5.29 -2.57
CA ASN A 14 9.06 -5.45 -3.57
C ASN A 14 7.89 -4.48 -3.35
N ALA A 15 7.56 -4.14 -2.11
CA ALA A 15 6.56 -3.12 -1.83
C ALA A 15 7.04 -1.73 -2.29
N TYR A 16 8.31 -1.39 -2.05
CA TYR A 16 8.89 -0.13 -2.50
C TYR A 16 8.84 0.06 -4.01
N THR A 17 9.06 -0.98 -4.81
CA THR A 17 8.98 -0.90 -6.27
C THR A 17 7.57 -0.56 -6.78
N ARG A 18 6.55 -0.68 -5.93
CA ARG A 18 5.15 -0.39 -6.24
C ARG A 18 4.69 0.98 -5.79
N LEU A 19 5.54 1.74 -5.11
CA LEU A 19 5.24 3.13 -4.78
C LEU A 19 4.97 3.91 -6.07
N PRO A 20 3.98 4.82 -6.07
CA PRO A 20 3.80 5.74 -7.17
C PRO A 20 5.09 6.51 -7.36
N ASN A 21 5.81 6.22 -8.42
CA ASN A 21 7.00 6.98 -8.79
C ASN A 21 6.54 8.40 -9.15
N GLY A 22 7.33 9.39 -8.72
CA GLY A 22 7.01 10.80 -8.83
C GLY A 22 6.99 11.38 -10.25
N SER A 23 6.54 10.58 -11.23
CA SER A 23 6.17 11.10 -12.53
C SER A 23 4.99 12.05 -12.33
N TYR A 24 5.07 13.17 -12.96
CA TYR A 24 4.08 14.22 -12.96
C TYR A 24 2.68 13.65 -13.18
N SER A 25 1.78 13.94 -12.27
CA SER A 25 0.38 13.50 -12.41
C SER A 25 -0.35 14.46 -13.34
N PHE A 26 -0.75 13.99 -14.50
CA PHE A 26 -1.58 14.76 -15.44
C PHE A 26 -3.07 14.72 -15.07
N ASN A 27 -3.40 14.61 -13.79
CA ASN A 27 -4.78 14.54 -13.31
C ASN A 27 -5.63 15.74 -13.77
N ASP A 28 -5.02 16.91 -13.92
CA ASP A 28 -5.69 18.14 -14.34
C ASP A 28 -6.28 18.02 -15.76
N VAL A 29 -5.71 17.12 -16.58
CA VAL A 29 -6.25 16.82 -17.91
C VAL A 29 -7.59 16.09 -17.89
N ALA A 30 -7.93 15.48 -16.74
CA ALA A 30 -9.25 14.88 -16.52
C ALA A 30 -10.32 15.91 -16.06
N THR A 31 -9.95 17.17 -15.95
CA THR A 31 -10.81 18.29 -15.54
C THR A 31 -10.91 19.32 -16.66
N ASP A 32 -11.53 20.45 -16.40
CA ASP A 32 -11.58 21.60 -17.30
C ASP A 32 -10.38 22.54 -17.18
N ASP A 33 -9.45 22.26 -16.24
CA ASP A 33 -8.29 23.10 -15.96
C ASP A 33 -7.15 22.91 -16.99
N ALA A 34 -7.06 21.75 -17.63
CA ALA A 34 -5.98 21.46 -18.57
C ALA A 34 -6.42 20.58 -19.74
N VAL A 35 -5.72 20.69 -20.85
CA VAL A 35 -5.93 19.87 -22.05
C VAL A 35 -4.62 19.26 -22.52
N SER A 36 -4.56 17.96 -22.69
CA SER A 36 -3.43 17.28 -23.36
C SER A 36 -3.57 17.34 -24.87
N ASN A 37 -2.48 17.56 -25.58
CA ASN A 37 -2.42 17.43 -27.04
C ASN A 37 -2.25 15.97 -27.48
N ASP A 38 -1.98 15.05 -26.55
CA ASP A 38 -1.89 13.61 -26.84
C ASP A 38 -3.31 12.99 -26.85
N ALA A 39 -3.74 12.55 -28.01
CA ALA A 39 -5.04 11.89 -28.17
C ALA A 39 -5.12 10.52 -27.46
N THR A 40 -3.97 9.93 -27.11
CA THR A 40 -3.89 8.63 -26.44
C THR A 40 -3.85 8.76 -24.92
N ASP A 41 -3.70 9.98 -24.39
CA ASP A 41 -3.66 10.27 -22.97
C ASP A 41 -4.90 9.70 -22.25
N ALA A 42 -4.66 8.88 -21.22
CA ALA A 42 -5.73 8.20 -20.51
C ALA A 42 -6.62 9.16 -19.70
N TYR A 43 -6.05 10.22 -19.15
CA TYR A 43 -6.78 11.24 -18.41
C TYR A 43 -7.65 12.10 -19.33
N ARG A 44 -7.13 12.44 -20.53
CA ARG A 44 -7.93 13.13 -21.55
C ARG A 44 -9.17 12.34 -21.96
N LYS A 45 -9.06 11.01 -22.03
CA LYS A 45 -10.21 10.14 -22.35
C LYS A 45 -11.28 10.14 -21.25
N MET A 46 -10.96 10.50 -20.03
CA MET A 46 -11.93 10.58 -18.93
C MET A 46 -12.92 11.73 -19.06
N THR A 47 -12.61 12.76 -19.83
CA THR A 47 -13.49 13.92 -20.06
C THR A 47 -14.64 13.61 -21.04
N GLY A 48 -14.58 12.50 -21.76
CA GLY A 48 -15.65 12.06 -22.65
C GLY A 48 -16.84 11.44 -21.91
N VAL A 49 -18.03 11.55 -22.50
CA VAL A 49 -19.23 10.88 -21.97
C VAL A 49 -18.99 9.36 -21.97
N ASP A 50 -19.33 8.69 -20.88
CA ASP A 50 -19.17 7.24 -20.68
C ASP A 50 -17.72 6.72 -20.77
N SER A 51 -16.74 7.59 -20.68
CA SER A 51 -15.34 7.21 -20.81
C SER A 51 -14.71 6.70 -19.51
N TRP A 52 -15.27 7.05 -18.35
CA TRP A 52 -14.83 6.54 -17.07
C TRP A 52 -15.57 5.26 -16.72
N THR A 53 -14.88 4.14 -16.82
CA THR A 53 -15.42 2.81 -16.53
C THR A 53 -14.46 2.03 -15.63
N SER A 54 -14.93 0.92 -15.06
CA SER A 54 -14.06 0.01 -14.28
C SER A 54 -12.89 -0.57 -15.09
N SER A 55 -13.00 -0.60 -16.42
CA SER A 55 -11.95 -1.05 -17.33
C SER A 55 -11.09 0.08 -17.89
N ASN A 56 -11.50 1.33 -17.72
CA ASN A 56 -10.78 2.52 -18.15
C ASN A 56 -10.72 3.53 -17.01
N ASN A 57 -9.88 3.23 -16.02
CA ASN A 57 -9.64 4.09 -14.86
C ASN A 57 -8.14 4.34 -14.71
N PRO A 58 -7.59 5.46 -15.22
CA PRO A 58 -6.16 5.77 -15.12
C PRO A 58 -5.68 6.05 -13.69
N VAL A 59 -6.58 6.29 -12.75
CA VAL A 59 -6.26 6.44 -11.32
C VAL A 59 -6.37 5.11 -10.55
N GLU A 60 -6.61 4.01 -11.27
CA GLU A 60 -6.68 2.67 -10.68
C GLU A 60 -5.35 2.29 -10.04
N THR A 61 -5.40 1.93 -8.76
CA THR A 61 -4.23 1.52 -7.97
C THR A 61 -4.40 0.12 -7.37
N TRP A 62 -5.53 -0.55 -7.62
CA TRP A 62 -5.94 -1.78 -6.96
C TRP A 62 -4.87 -2.86 -7.00
N ARG A 63 -4.45 -3.22 -8.21
CA ARG A 63 -3.48 -4.31 -8.41
C ARG A 63 -2.15 -4.04 -7.70
N ASN A 64 -1.59 -2.86 -7.87
CA ASN A 64 -0.29 -2.51 -7.30
C ASN A 64 -0.35 -2.40 -5.78
N CYS A 65 -1.35 -1.73 -5.23
CA CYS A 65 -1.49 -1.58 -3.79
C CYS A 65 -1.81 -2.91 -3.09
N ARG A 66 -2.69 -3.74 -3.68
CA ARG A 66 -3.01 -5.06 -3.14
C ARG A 66 -1.79 -5.99 -3.14
N ALA A 67 -1.02 -6.00 -4.23
CA ALA A 67 0.21 -6.76 -4.28
C ALA A 67 1.25 -6.26 -3.27
N ALA A 68 1.42 -4.94 -3.12
CA ALA A 68 2.31 -4.38 -2.10
C ALA A 68 1.89 -4.81 -0.69
N ILE A 69 0.62 -4.68 -0.34
CA ILE A 69 0.09 -5.10 0.97
C ILE A 69 0.31 -6.60 1.20
N GLN A 70 0.16 -7.45 0.18
CA GLN A 70 0.46 -8.87 0.28
C GLN A 70 1.93 -9.14 0.63
N TYR A 71 2.88 -8.46 -0.03
CA TYR A 71 4.31 -8.59 0.29
C TYR A 71 4.63 -8.05 1.68
N ILE A 72 4.01 -6.95 2.08
CA ILE A 72 4.17 -6.39 3.43
C ILE A 72 3.63 -7.36 4.49
N ASN A 73 2.45 -7.93 4.29
CA ASN A 73 1.90 -8.92 5.20
C ASN A 73 2.77 -10.18 5.28
N LEU A 74 3.30 -10.65 4.14
CA LEU A 74 4.24 -11.77 4.10
C LEU A 74 5.53 -11.46 4.88
N PHE A 75 6.05 -10.25 4.76
CA PHE A 75 7.19 -9.78 5.52
C PHE A 75 6.86 -9.77 7.02
N LEU A 76 5.78 -9.12 7.43
CA LEU A 76 5.37 -9.00 8.83
C LEU A 76 5.11 -10.36 9.50
N ALA A 77 4.59 -11.34 8.75
CA ALA A 77 4.35 -12.70 9.26
C ALA A 77 5.63 -13.52 9.47
N ASN A 78 6.80 -13.02 9.04
CA ASN A 78 8.06 -13.76 9.10
C ASN A 78 9.23 -12.94 9.66
N VAL A 79 9.04 -11.68 9.96
CA VAL A 79 10.11 -10.74 10.39
C VAL A 79 10.81 -11.22 11.67
N ASP A 80 10.10 -11.87 12.58
CA ASP A 80 10.59 -12.46 13.82
C ASP A 80 11.54 -13.66 13.61
N LYS A 81 11.49 -14.30 12.43
CA LYS A 81 12.33 -15.44 12.05
C LYS A 81 13.66 -15.01 11.44
N VAL A 82 13.80 -13.74 11.12
CA VAL A 82 14.97 -13.22 10.42
C VAL A 82 16.13 -13.02 11.40
N ASN A 83 17.27 -13.55 11.03
CA ASN A 83 18.48 -13.37 11.82
C ASN A 83 19.25 -12.10 11.39
N TRP A 84 18.72 -10.93 11.78
CA TRP A 84 19.23 -9.63 11.39
C TRP A 84 20.67 -9.37 11.89
N ASN A 85 21.01 -9.86 13.07
CA ASN A 85 22.33 -9.72 13.65
C ASN A 85 22.60 -10.82 14.69
N SER A 86 23.85 -11.13 14.94
CA SER A 86 24.27 -12.05 16.00
C SER A 86 24.09 -11.47 17.41
N ASP A 87 24.17 -10.14 17.57
CA ASP A 87 23.85 -9.42 18.80
C ASP A 87 22.33 -9.27 18.92
N GLU A 88 21.80 -9.74 20.05
CA GLU A 88 20.35 -9.77 20.29
C GLU A 88 19.74 -8.36 20.40
N ALA A 89 20.46 -7.40 21.01
CA ALA A 89 19.96 -6.04 21.13
C ALA A 89 19.92 -5.34 19.76
N VAL A 90 20.96 -5.53 18.96
CA VAL A 90 21.02 -5.00 17.59
C VAL A 90 19.95 -5.64 16.72
N ARG A 91 19.76 -6.96 16.83
CA ARG A 91 18.70 -7.68 16.11
C ARG A 91 17.32 -7.11 16.42
N ALA A 92 17.01 -6.88 17.71
CA ALA A 92 15.73 -6.31 18.12
C ALA A 92 15.51 -4.89 17.57
N MET A 93 16.57 -4.08 17.47
CA MET A 93 16.49 -2.75 16.84
C MET A 93 16.16 -2.83 15.35
N TYR A 94 16.82 -3.71 14.61
CA TYR A 94 16.51 -3.95 13.20
C TYR A 94 15.07 -4.43 13.00
N GLU A 95 14.64 -5.39 13.79
CA GLU A 95 13.28 -5.94 13.72
C GLU A 95 12.23 -4.85 13.95
N GLN A 96 12.37 -4.04 15.00
CA GLN A 96 11.45 -2.94 15.27
C GLN A 96 11.43 -1.90 14.16
N ARG A 97 12.60 -1.52 13.63
CA ARG A 97 12.70 -0.58 12.50
C ARG A 97 11.96 -1.11 11.27
N TYR A 98 12.23 -2.35 10.88
CA TYR A 98 11.59 -2.95 9.71
C TYR A 98 10.08 -3.18 9.88
N ILE A 99 9.62 -3.49 11.09
CA ILE A 99 8.19 -3.55 11.40
C ILE A 99 7.53 -2.17 11.20
N GLY A 100 8.16 -1.12 11.72
CA GLY A 100 7.67 0.25 11.55
C GLY A 100 7.62 0.67 10.09
N GLU A 101 8.68 0.37 9.33
CA GLU A 101 8.77 0.64 7.91
C GLU A 101 7.68 -0.10 7.11
N ALA A 102 7.49 -1.39 7.36
CA ALA A 102 6.47 -2.21 6.73
C ALA A 102 5.05 -1.71 7.02
N LYS A 103 4.77 -1.34 8.29
CA LYS A 103 3.47 -0.78 8.68
C LYS A 103 3.24 0.60 8.06
N GLY A 104 4.25 1.46 8.02
CA GLY A 104 4.17 2.77 7.36
C GLY A 104 3.84 2.65 5.88
N LEU A 105 4.49 1.72 5.17
CA LEU A 105 4.17 1.40 3.78
C LEU A 105 2.75 0.86 3.63
N ARG A 106 2.29 -0.03 4.54
CA ARG A 106 0.93 -0.56 4.49
C ARG A 106 -0.12 0.53 4.68
N ALA A 107 0.10 1.45 5.60
CA ALA A 107 -0.75 2.62 5.78
C ALA A 107 -0.81 3.47 4.51
N LEU A 108 0.31 3.72 3.86
CA LEU A 108 0.38 4.50 2.62
C LEU A 108 -0.38 3.81 1.47
N PHE A 109 -0.20 2.51 1.28
CA PHE A 109 -0.93 1.77 0.25
C PHE A 109 -2.44 1.67 0.54
N MET A 110 -2.83 1.54 1.81
CA MET A 110 -4.23 1.61 2.23
C MET A 110 -4.83 2.99 1.92
N TYR A 111 -4.09 4.07 2.16
CA TYR A 111 -4.50 5.43 1.79
C TYR A 111 -4.78 5.54 0.28
N TYR A 112 -3.88 5.04 -0.58
CA TYR A 112 -4.09 5.06 -2.02
C TYR A 112 -5.33 4.24 -2.44
N LEU A 113 -5.53 3.07 -1.83
CA LEU A 113 -6.72 2.25 -2.10
C LEU A 113 -8.00 2.97 -1.68
N LEU A 114 -8.05 3.55 -0.49
CA LEU A 114 -9.23 4.27 0.00
C LEU A 114 -9.54 5.49 -0.86
N ARG A 115 -8.51 6.24 -1.25
CA ARG A 115 -8.66 7.42 -2.11
C ARG A 115 -9.24 7.07 -3.48
N ALA A 116 -8.82 5.95 -4.07
CA ALA A 116 -9.21 5.56 -5.42
C ALA A 116 -10.49 4.70 -5.47
N HIS A 117 -10.76 3.92 -4.42
CA HIS A 117 -11.77 2.88 -4.43
C HIS A 117 -12.77 2.94 -3.25
N GLY A 118 -12.53 3.79 -2.24
CA GLY A 118 -13.50 4.04 -1.18
C GLY A 118 -14.70 4.83 -1.70
N GLY A 119 -15.89 4.61 -1.12
CA GLY A 119 -17.07 5.36 -1.52
C GLY A 119 -18.39 4.75 -1.05
N LEU A 120 -19.48 5.43 -1.39
CA LEU A 120 -20.82 5.01 -1.04
C LEU A 120 -21.27 3.83 -1.91
N ASP A 121 -21.93 2.84 -1.29
CA ASP A 121 -22.65 1.81 -2.00
C ASP A 121 -24.06 2.31 -2.46
N ALA A 122 -24.81 1.45 -3.11
CA ALA A 122 -26.15 1.78 -3.58
C ALA A 122 -27.16 2.13 -2.46
N ASN A 123 -26.86 1.75 -1.21
CA ASN A 123 -27.68 2.02 -0.03
C ASN A 123 -27.22 3.26 0.74
N GLY A 124 -26.19 3.95 0.26
CA GLY A 124 -25.58 5.10 0.94
C GLY A 124 -24.63 4.73 2.08
N THR A 125 -24.20 3.47 2.18
CA THR A 125 -23.21 3.04 3.16
C THR A 125 -21.80 3.38 2.68
N LEU A 126 -21.02 4.06 3.50
CA LEU A 126 -19.64 4.39 3.18
C LEU A 126 -18.72 3.17 3.37
N LEU A 127 -18.32 2.58 2.26
CA LEU A 127 -17.44 1.41 2.22
C LEU A 127 -16.00 1.79 1.90
N GLY A 128 -15.09 1.08 2.57
CA GLY A 128 -13.66 1.10 2.29
C GLY A 128 -13.27 0.08 1.23
N VAL A 129 -12.22 -0.66 1.50
CA VAL A 129 -11.67 -1.76 0.69
C VAL A 129 -11.55 -3.01 1.56
N PRO A 130 -11.25 -4.20 1.01
CA PRO A 130 -10.93 -5.37 1.84
C PRO A 130 -9.73 -5.08 2.74
N ASN A 131 -9.94 -5.20 4.06
CA ASN A 131 -8.92 -4.93 5.08
C ASN A 131 -8.19 -6.23 5.45
N ILE A 132 -7.26 -6.65 4.59
CA ILE A 132 -6.50 -7.91 4.73
C ILE A 132 -5.16 -7.61 5.38
N LEU A 133 -4.95 -8.16 6.58
CA LEU A 133 -3.77 -7.92 7.42
C LEU A 133 -2.83 -9.12 7.49
N GLU A 134 -3.24 -10.27 6.96
CA GLU A 134 -2.47 -11.50 6.92
C GLU A 134 -2.08 -11.85 5.48
N PRO A 135 -1.00 -12.62 5.28
CA PRO A 135 -0.67 -13.13 3.96
C PRO A 135 -1.80 -14.01 3.44
N THR A 136 -2.20 -13.77 2.20
CA THR A 136 -3.20 -14.61 1.53
C THR A 136 -2.50 -15.82 0.91
N ASP A 137 -2.93 -17.02 1.26
CA ASP A 137 -2.49 -18.25 0.61
C ASP A 137 -3.25 -18.46 -0.72
N VAL A 138 -2.59 -19.11 -1.67
CA VAL A 138 -3.18 -19.50 -2.96
C VAL A 138 -4.39 -20.44 -2.78
N SER A 139 -4.43 -21.18 -1.66
CA SER A 139 -5.55 -22.05 -1.29
C SER A 139 -6.73 -21.30 -0.64
N SER A 140 -6.57 -20.02 -0.31
CA SER A 140 -7.60 -19.22 0.36
C SER A 140 -8.80 -18.99 -0.55
N ASP A 141 -10.00 -18.99 0.04
CA ASP A 141 -11.21 -18.57 -0.67
C ASP A 141 -11.17 -17.07 -0.94
N PHE A 142 -10.75 -16.71 -2.13
CA PHE A 142 -10.65 -15.32 -2.55
C PHE A 142 -11.97 -14.54 -2.44
N ASN A 143 -13.11 -15.20 -2.62
CA ASN A 143 -14.40 -14.55 -2.53
C ASN A 143 -14.68 -14.05 -1.11
N SER A 144 -14.27 -14.80 -0.08
CA SER A 144 -14.44 -14.39 1.32
C SER A 144 -13.48 -13.23 1.69
N LEU A 145 -12.34 -13.12 1.03
CA LEU A 145 -11.33 -12.10 1.28
C LEU A 145 -11.59 -10.78 0.53
N GLU A 146 -12.48 -10.78 -0.46
CA GLU A 146 -12.79 -9.59 -1.28
C GLU A 146 -13.98 -8.78 -0.74
N VAL A 147 -14.49 -9.12 0.46
CA VAL A 147 -15.55 -8.34 1.11
C VAL A 147 -14.98 -6.98 1.56
N ARG A 148 -15.62 -5.91 1.11
CA ARG A 148 -15.25 -4.55 1.50
C ARG A 148 -15.57 -4.31 2.97
N ALA A 149 -14.58 -3.84 3.72
CA ALA A 149 -14.77 -3.37 5.09
C ALA A 149 -15.45 -1.99 5.10
N SER A 150 -15.92 -1.54 6.26
CA SER A 150 -16.36 -0.15 6.40
C SER A 150 -15.18 0.80 6.17
N PHE A 151 -15.46 1.99 5.66
CA PHE A 151 -14.44 3.03 5.50
C PHE A 151 -13.79 3.37 6.86
N ALA A 152 -14.60 3.40 7.91
CA ALA A 152 -14.13 3.68 9.27
C ALA A 152 -13.13 2.63 9.78
N ASP A 153 -13.39 1.34 9.54
CA ASP A 153 -12.46 0.28 9.95
C ASP A 153 -11.15 0.32 9.17
N CYS A 154 -11.22 0.62 7.87
CA CYS A 154 -10.02 0.81 7.06
C CYS A 154 -9.19 2.02 7.55
N MET A 155 -9.84 3.14 7.87
CA MET A 155 -9.18 4.33 8.42
C MET A 155 -8.56 4.06 9.78
N LYS A 156 -9.27 3.34 10.66
CA LYS A 156 -8.75 2.94 11.97
C LYS A 156 -7.48 2.09 11.83
N GLN A 157 -7.47 1.13 10.91
CA GLN A 157 -6.28 0.31 10.66
C GLN A 157 -5.13 1.12 10.07
N LEU A 158 -5.43 1.99 9.09
CA LEU A 158 -4.43 2.88 8.49
C LEU A 158 -3.76 3.76 9.55
N ILE A 159 -4.55 4.38 10.42
CA ILE A 159 -4.05 5.23 11.50
C ILE A 159 -3.18 4.41 12.47
N ALA A 160 -3.63 3.22 12.88
CA ALA A 160 -2.86 2.36 13.79
C ALA A 160 -1.50 1.96 13.20
N ASP A 161 -1.44 1.62 11.92
CA ASP A 161 -0.19 1.30 11.23
C ASP A 161 0.72 2.54 11.12
N ALA A 162 0.17 3.70 10.81
CA ALA A 162 0.93 4.95 10.72
C ALA A 162 1.48 5.40 12.09
N GLU A 163 0.69 5.31 13.16
CA GLU A 163 1.10 5.63 14.53
C GLU A 163 2.24 4.71 14.99
N GLU A 164 2.17 3.43 14.68
CA GLU A 164 3.24 2.49 14.99
C GLU A 164 4.53 2.82 14.23
N ALA A 165 4.42 3.17 12.95
CA ALA A 165 5.58 3.61 12.17
C ALA A 165 6.23 4.86 12.79
N VAL A 166 5.44 5.88 13.13
CA VAL A 166 5.94 7.11 13.76
C VAL A 166 6.60 6.83 15.11
N ARG A 167 6.09 5.86 15.86
CA ARG A 167 6.61 5.52 17.20
C ARG A 167 8.00 4.91 17.15
N VAL A 168 8.32 4.13 16.11
CA VAL A 168 9.55 3.33 16.07
C VAL A 168 10.57 3.79 15.04
N LEU A 169 10.14 4.52 14.01
CA LEU A 169 11.07 5.04 13.00
C LEU A 169 11.77 6.31 13.49
N PRO A 170 13.07 6.48 13.20
CA PRO A 170 13.76 7.72 13.53
C PRO A 170 13.23 8.89 12.69
N VAL A 171 13.22 10.08 13.29
CA VAL A 171 12.81 11.33 12.63
C VAL A 171 13.83 11.75 11.56
N ASP A 172 15.09 11.44 11.77
CA ASP A 172 16.20 11.79 10.87
C ASP A 172 17.17 10.61 10.77
N TYR A 173 17.57 10.27 9.55
CA TYR A 173 18.56 9.23 9.27
C TYR A 173 19.99 9.80 9.15
N LYS A 174 20.21 11.06 9.51
CA LYS A 174 21.54 11.67 9.50
C LYS A 174 22.43 10.98 10.52
N ASP A 175 23.54 10.48 10.03
CA ASP A 175 24.68 10.00 10.81
C ASP A 175 24.49 8.73 11.66
N THR A 176 23.41 7.97 11.52
CA THR A 176 23.21 6.72 12.25
C THR A 176 23.62 5.46 11.47
N ASP A 177 24.01 5.60 10.21
CA ASP A 177 24.31 4.48 9.31
C ASP A 177 25.82 4.34 9.04
N ASN A 178 26.70 4.76 10.00
CA ASN A 178 28.15 4.48 9.97
C ASN A 178 28.53 3.44 11.01
#